data_d55d3d52cc3a5e18e9f6052a8b96939d
#
_entry.id   d55d3d52cc3a5e18e9f6052a8b96939d
#
_cell.length_a   1.000
_cell.length_b   1.000
_cell.length_c   1.000
_cell.angle_alpha   90.00
_cell.angle_beta   90.00
_cell.angle_gamma   90.00
#
_symmetry.space_group_name_H-M   'P 1'
#
loop_
_entity.id
_entity.type
_entity.pdbx_description
1 polymer ?
#
loop_
_entity_poly.entity_id
_entity_poly.type
_entity_poly.pdbx_seq_one_letter_code
_entity_poly.pdbx_strand_id
1 'polypeptide(L)'
;MSRFAFVLGQALNPETAPRLEVKMVNLHREENYSERYLTQVNPKGQVPALTSPLLDSNLVESRDIAEWLCQKQPELLPEEHRETIERVMDKIYAYHAKALLVAPDDRKDGLQNQAAAMLEDPELTEAHRRALEIKIHKGEGKTWIFGDRPTILDAHAVAFAARLLDQQRFDLVLDAVKGYVEVVRDTDEWRKVTHGRSTLWNVSMGHAADLDPL
;
A
#
# COMPACT_ATOMS: atom_id res chain seq x y z
N MET A 1 1.79 2.24 -1.53
CA MET A 1 2.29 1.31 -0.50
C MET A 1 3.78 1.53 -0.22
N SER A 2 4.71 1.13 -1.08
CA SER A 2 6.16 1.17 -0.78
C SER A 2 6.71 2.56 -0.43
N ARG A 3 6.27 3.61 -1.14
CA ARG A 3 6.65 4.99 -0.82
C ARG A 3 6.16 5.42 0.57
N PHE A 4 4.94 5.04 0.94
CA PHE A 4 4.38 5.37 2.25
C PHE A 4 5.09 4.58 3.35
N ALA A 5 5.40 3.30 3.13
CA ALA A 5 6.22 2.52 4.06
C ALA A 5 7.59 3.15 4.32
N PHE A 6 8.24 3.64 3.27
CA PHE A 6 9.51 4.36 3.39
C PHE A 6 9.38 5.62 4.27
N VAL A 7 8.36 6.44 4.02
CA VAL A 7 8.14 7.68 4.81
C VAL A 7 7.82 7.36 6.27
N LEU A 8 7.03 6.33 6.54
CA LEU A 8 6.76 5.90 7.91
C LEU A 8 8.05 5.44 8.62
N GLY A 9 8.86 4.63 7.95
CA GLY A 9 10.14 4.21 8.51
C GLY A 9 11.08 5.38 8.76
N GLN A 10 11.14 6.34 7.83
CA GLN A 10 11.92 7.57 7.99
C GLN A 10 11.44 8.42 9.19
N ALA A 11 10.12 8.45 9.45
CA ALA A 11 9.56 9.14 10.61
C ALA A 11 9.89 8.41 11.91
N LEU A 12 9.94 7.07 11.91
CA LEU A 12 10.29 6.26 13.08
C LEU A 12 11.77 6.38 13.44
N ASN A 13 12.66 6.31 12.45
CA ASN A 13 14.10 6.37 12.65
C ASN A 13 14.81 7.01 11.44
N PRO A 14 14.99 8.33 11.45
CA PRO A 14 15.64 9.05 10.34
C PRO A 14 17.10 8.65 10.11
N GLU A 15 17.81 8.20 11.17
CA GLU A 15 19.24 7.90 11.11
C GLU A 15 19.52 6.61 10.33
N THR A 16 18.63 5.64 10.42
CA THR A 16 18.75 4.34 9.73
C THR A 16 18.05 4.32 8.38
N ALA A 17 17.27 5.35 8.07
CA ALA A 17 16.51 5.41 6.83
C ALA A 17 17.44 5.41 5.61
N PRO A 18 17.22 4.52 4.64
CA PRO A 18 18.01 4.53 3.42
C PRO A 18 17.73 5.81 2.61
N ARG A 19 18.72 6.30 1.88
CA ARG A 19 18.52 7.40 0.94
C ARG A 19 17.93 6.85 -0.35
N LEU A 20 16.75 7.32 -0.72
CA LEU A 20 16.04 6.91 -1.93
C LEU A 20 15.83 8.10 -2.86
N GLU A 21 16.13 7.89 -4.14
CA GLU A 21 15.71 8.78 -5.22
C GLU A 21 14.42 8.23 -5.82
N VAL A 22 13.34 9.00 -5.77
CA VAL A 22 12.05 8.59 -6.33
C VAL A 22 11.94 9.05 -7.77
N LYS A 23 11.74 8.09 -8.68
CA LYS A 23 11.49 8.35 -10.10
C LYS A 23 10.06 7.95 -10.46
N MET A 24 9.32 8.90 -11.00
CA MET A 24 7.96 8.65 -11.46
C MET A 24 7.99 7.96 -12.84
N VAL A 25 7.09 7.00 -12.99
CA VAL A 25 6.88 6.27 -14.25
C VAL A 25 5.44 6.54 -14.71
N ASN A 26 5.28 7.16 -15.86
CA ASN A 26 3.97 7.48 -16.40
C ASN A 26 3.36 6.27 -17.11
N LEU A 27 2.45 5.57 -16.42
CA LEU A 27 1.77 4.39 -16.96
C LEU A 27 0.82 4.72 -18.12
N HIS A 28 0.29 5.94 -18.18
CA HIS A 28 -0.59 6.38 -19.28
C HIS A 28 0.18 6.71 -20.57
N ARG A 29 1.50 6.92 -20.45
CA ARG A 29 2.41 7.09 -21.58
C ARG A 29 3.22 5.83 -21.86
N GLU A 30 2.86 4.74 -21.19
CA GLU A 30 3.51 3.43 -21.38
C GLU A 30 5.02 3.45 -21.10
N GLU A 31 5.49 4.38 -20.24
CA GLU A 31 6.92 4.49 -19.88
C GLU A 31 7.45 3.21 -19.22
N ASN A 32 6.56 2.45 -18.54
CA ASN A 32 6.87 1.14 -17.97
C ASN A 32 7.09 0.06 -19.04
N TYR A 33 6.75 0.33 -20.30
CA TYR A 33 7.01 -0.55 -21.46
C TYR A 33 8.17 -0.05 -22.33
N SER A 34 8.83 1.06 -21.95
CA SER A 34 10.03 1.51 -22.64
C SER A 34 11.14 0.43 -22.59
N GLU A 35 11.95 0.35 -23.64
CA GLU A 35 13.07 -0.59 -23.70
C GLU A 35 13.96 -0.48 -22.44
N ARG A 36 14.30 0.76 -22.04
CA ARG A 36 15.11 1.00 -20.86
C ARG A 36 14.47 0.44 -19.61
N TYR A 37 13.17 0.63 -19.41
CA TYR A 37 12.48 0.15 -18.22
C TYR A 37 12.45 -1.38 -18.19
N LEU A 38 12.07 -2.01 -19.30
CA LEU A 38 11.95 -3.47 -19.41
C LEU A 38 13.30 -4.18 -19.30
N THR A 39 14.38 -3.58 -19.81
CA THR A 39 15.71 -4.22 -19.80
C THR A 39 16.52 -3.92 -18.55
N GLN A 40 16.31 -2.76 -17.90
CA GLN A 40 17.18 -2.30 -16.81
C GLN A 40 16.48 -2.21 -15.46
N VAL A 41 15.13 -2.14 -15.42
CA VAL A 41 14.39 -1.91 -14.19
C VAL A 41 13.51 -3.12 -13.85
N ASN A 42 12.49 -3.39 -14.67
CA ASN A 42 11.55 -4.48 -14.42
C ASN A 42 11.04 -5.08 -15.74
N PRO A 43 11.50 -6.30 -16.10
CA PRO A 43 11.06 -6.96 -17.32
C PRO A 43 9.56 -7.27 -17.40
N LYS A 44 8.83 -7.22 -16.26
CA LYS A 44 7.38 -7.37 -16.22
C LYS A 44 6.64 -6.05 -16.57
N GLY A 45 7.34 -4.92 -16.71
CA GLY A 45 6.70 -3.62 -16.97
C GLY A 45 5.77 -3.15 -15.85
N GLN A 46 6.05 -3.52 -14.61
CA GLN A 46 5.21 -3.18 -13.45
C GLN A 46 5.91 -2.21 -12.51
N VAL A 47 5.13 -1.44 -11.78
CA VAL A 47 5.59 -0.56 -10.70
C VAL A 47 4.91 -0.96 -9.38
N PRO A 48 5.58 -0.75 -8.22
CA PRO A 48 6.89 -0.14 -8.03
C PRO A 48 8.05 -1.08 -8.38
N ALA A 49 9.25 -0.51 -8.55
CA ALA A 49 10.50 -1.24 -8.58
C ALA A 49 11.57 -0.47 -7.78
N LEU A 50 12.45 -1.18 -7.12
CA LEU A 50 13.60 -0.63 -6.41
C LEU A 50 14.87 -1.15 -7.09
N THR A 51 15.72 -0.22 -7.51
CA THR A 51 17.00 -0.52 -8.14
C THR A 51 18.14 0.06 -7.32
N SER A 52 19.22 -0.69 -7.15
CA SER A 52 20.44 -0.20 -6.48
C SER A 52 21.62 -1.07 -6.91
N PRO A 53 22.81 -0.49 -7.05
CA PRO A 53 24.03 -1.28 -7.26
C PRO A 53 24.43 -2.14 -6.04
N LEU A 54 23.77 -1.92 -4.90
CA LEU A 54 23.98 -2.69 -3.67
C LEU A 54 23.03 -3.90 -3.54
N LEU A 55 22.15 -4.10 -4.51
CA LEU A 55 21.24 -5.24 -4.57
C LEU A 55 21.79 -6.25 -5.59
N ASP A 56 21.70 -7.54 -5.29
CA ASP A 56 22.05 -8.62 -6.22
C ASP A 56 21.16 -8.61 -7.48
N SER A 57 19.91 -8.17 -7.29
CA SER A 57 18.94 -7.95 -8.38
C SER A 57 17.93 -6.87 -7.98
N ASN A 58 17.29 -6.25 -8.99
CA ASN A 58 16.24 -5.29 -8.74
C ASN A 58 15.06 -5.94 -8.01
N LEU A 59 14.48 -5.24 -7.01
CA LEU A 59 13.26 -5.68 -6.36
C LEU A 59 12.07 -5.15 -7.15
N VAL A 60 11.29 -6.04 -7.72
CA VAL A 60 10.22 -5.71 -8.68
C VAL A 60 8.82 -6.04 -8.16
N GLU A 61 8.75 -6.64 -6.99
CA GLU A 61 7.48 -6.87 -6.28
C GLU A 61 7.39 -5.94 -5.07
N SER A 62 6.23 -5.36 -4.86
CA SER A 62 6.02 -4.43 -3.73
C SER A 62 6.21 -5.12 -2.36
N ARG A 63 6.00 -6.44 -2.30
CA ARG A 63 6.27 -7.25 -1.11
C ARG A 63 7.77 -7.31 -0.80
N ASP A 64 8.59 -7.64 -1.79
CA ASP A 64 10.05 -7.74 -1.63
C ASP A 64 10.63 -6.39 -1.21
N ILE A 65 10.09 -5.29 -1.78
CA ILE A 65 10.46 -3.93 -1.38
C ILE A 65 10.07 -3.65 0.08
N ALA A 66 8.90 -4.10 0.51
CA ALA A 66 8.46 -3.95 1.90
C ALA A 66 9.34 -4.73 2.87
N GLU A 67 9.69 -5.98 2.53
CA GLU A 67 10.59 -6.82 3.32
C GLU A 67 12.00 -6.19 3.42
N TRP A 68 12.51 -5.67 2.31
CA TRP A 68 13.77 -4.94 2.29
C TRP A 68 13.73 -3.69 3.19
N LEU A 69 12.64 -2.93 3.15
CA LEU A 69 12.45 -1.77 4.04
C LEU A 69 12.44 -2.21 5.51
N CYS A 70 11.74 -3.28 5.86
CA CYS A 70 11.73 -3.80 7.24
C CYS A 70 13.12 -4.28 7.68
N GLN A 71 13.96 -4.81 6.78
CA GLN A 71 15.34 -5.16 7.10
C GLN A 71 16.21 -3.92 7.39
N LYS A 72 15.96 -2.79 6.70
CA LYS A 72 16.66 -1.52 6.91
C LYS A 72 16.12 -0.73 8.10
N GLN A 73 14.85 -0.88 8.37
CA GLN A 73 14.11 -0.18 9.40
C GLN A 73 13.24 -1.17 10.18
N PRO A 74 13.83 -1.92 11.14
CA PRO A 74 13.14 -2.98 11.88
C PRO A 74 11.92 -2.48 12.67
N GLU A 75 11.87 -1.20 12.99
CA GLU A 75 10.75 -0.57 13.67
C GLU A 75 9.43 -0.66 12.89
N LEU A 76 9.49 -0.86 11.57
CA LEU A 76 8.31 -1.09 10.73
C LEU A 76 7.66 -2.46 10.95
N LEU A 77 8.40 -3.41 11.54
CA LEU A 77 7.94 -4.78 11.79
C LEU A 77 8.31 -5.21 13.22
N PRO A 78 7.66 -4.61 14.23
CA PRO A 78 7.94 -4.91 15.64
C PRO A 78 7.66 -6.39 15.95
N GLU A 79 8.56 -7.00 16.72
CA GLU A 79 8.55 -8.45 16.98
C GLU A 79 7.26 -8.92 17.65
N GLU A 80 6.71 -8.12 18.55
CA GLU A 80 5.46 -8.43 19.27
C GLU A 80 4.23 -8.53 18.37
N HIS A 81 4.31 -7.97 17.16
CA HIS A 81 3.20 -7.96 16.19
C HIS A 81 3.55 -8.68 14.88
N ARG A 82 4.76 -9.18 14.72
CA ARG A 82 5.31 -9.77 13.49
C ARG A 82 4.36 -10.79 12.86
N GLU A 83 3.98 -11.83 13.60
CA GLU A 83 3.13 -12.91 13.08
C GLU A 83 1.78 -12.37 12.55
N THR A 84 1.18 -11.42 13.27
CA THR A 84 -0.09 -10.82 12.85
C THR A 84 0.08 -9.96 11.62
N ILE A 85 1.14 -9.14 11.57
CA ILE A 85 1.46 -8.29 10.42
C ILE A 85 1.68 -9.15 9.17
N GLU A 86 2.55 -10.16 9.24
CA GLU A 86 2.87 -11.04 8.11
C GLU A 86 1.62 -11.76 7.59
N ARG A 87 0.79 -12.32 8.47
CA ARG A 87 -0.46 -12.98 8.11
C ARG A 87 -1.46 -12.05 7.40
N VAL A 88 -1.57 -10.79 7.84
CA VAL A 88 -2.47 -9.82 7.20
C VAL A 88 -1.89 -9.34 5.87
N MET A 89 -0.57 -9.12 5.82
CA MET A 89 0.12 -8.78 4.57
C MET A 89 -0.06 -9.88 3.51
N ASP A 90 0.07 -11.15 3.87
CA ASP A 90 -0.19 -12.28 2.97
C ASP A 90 -1.59 -12.20 2.35
N LYS A 91 -2.60 -11.86 3.15
CA LYS A 91 -3.97 -11.69 2.66
C LYS A 91 -4.09 -10.50 1.72
N ILE A 92 -3.49 -9.34 2.05
CA ILE A 92 -3.50 -8.15 1.20
C ILE A 92 -2.89 -8.47 -0.17
N TYR A 93 -1.78 -9.20 -0.19
CA TYR A 93 -1.11 -9.57 -1.44
C TYR A 93 -1.82 -10.68 -2.23
N ALA A 94 -2.62 -11.51 -1.57
CA ALA A 94 -3.43 -12.52 -2.24
C ALA A 94 -4.59 -11.92 -3.05
N TYR A 95 -4.99 -10.67 -2.77
CA TYR A 95 -6.05 -10.01 -3.52
C TYR A 95 -5.59 -9.52 -4.88
N HIS A 96 -6.39 -9.78 -5.90
CA HIS A 96 -6.24 -9.16 -7.22
C HIS A 96 -6.77 -7.72 -7.19
N ALA A 97 -5.93 -6.79 -6.72
CA ALA A 97 -6.30 -5.38 -6.51
C ALA A 97 -7.00 -4.73 -7.73
N LYS A 98 -6.57 -5.07 -8.96
CA LYS A 98 -7.20 -4.56 -10.18
C LYS A 98 -8.68 -4.96 -10.30
N ALA A 99 -9.04 -6.17 -9.91
CA ALA A 99 -10.43 -6.63 -9.97
C ALA A 99 -11.34 -5.89 -8.97
N LEU A 100 -10.79 -5.47 -7.83
CA LEU A 100 -11.53 -4.70 -6.82
C LEU A 100 -11.77 -3.25 -7.23
N LEU A 101 -10.91 -2.69 -8.08
CA LEU A 101 -10.99 -1.29 -8.51
C LEU A 101 -12.00 -1.06 -9.64
N VAL A 102 -12.50 -2.12 -10.28
CA VAL A 102 -13.51 -2.03 -11.35
C VAL A 102 -14.90 -2.14 -10.73
N ALA A 103 -15.79 -1.19 -11.04
CA ALA A 103 -17.16 -1.24 -10.58
C ALA A 103 -17.86 -2.53 -11.05
N PRO A 104 -18.80 -3.09 -10.27
CA PRO A 104 -19.48 -4.34 -10.65
C PRO A 104 -20.12 -4.29 -12.03
N ASP A 105 -20.72 -3.17 -12.38
CA ASP A 105 -21.42 -2.99 -13.68
C ASP A 105 -20.46 -2.87 -14.87
N ASP A 106 -19.20 -2.50 -14.64
CA ASP A 106 -18.15 -2.40 -15.67
C ASP A 106 -17.37 -3.71 -15.87
N ARG A 107 -17.69 -4.74 -15.08
CA ARG A 107 -17.06 -6.07 -15.20
C ARG A 107 -17.70 -6.81 -16.33
N LYS A 108 -16.98 -6.93 -17.43
CA LYS A 108 -17.38 -7.85 -18.52
C LYS A 108 -17.43 -9.28 -17.96
N ASP A 109 -18.45 -10.03 -18.38
CA ASP A 109 -18.64 -11.43 -18.03
C ASP A 109 -17.34 -12.23 -18.06
N GLY A 110 -16.91 -12.73 -16.89
CA GLY A 110 -15.70 -13.55 -16.76
C GLY A 110 -14.78 -13.22 -15.60
N LEU A 111 -14.86 -12.04 -14.98
CA LEU A 111 -14.19 -11.79 -13.70
C LEU A 111 -15.09 -12.27 -12.56
N GLN A 112 -14.94 -13.53 -12.16
CA GLN A 112 -15.57 -14.01 -10.96
C GLN A 112 -15.14 -13.16 -9.78
N ASN A 113 -16.12 -12.64 -9.04
CA ASN A 113 -15.91 -11.83 -7.85
C ASN A 113 -15.46 -12.72 -6.68
N GLN A 114 -14.20 -13.17 -6.71
CA GLN A 114 -13.64 -14.00 -5.63
C GLN A 114 -13.73 -13.30 -4.27
N ALA A 115 -13.63 -11.98 -4.23
CA ALA A 115 -13.75 -11.23 -2.97
C ALA A 115 -15.20 -11.24 -2.45
N ALA A 116 -16.20 -11.12 -3.30
CA ALA A 116 -17.61 -11.26 -2.90
C ALA A 116 -17.92 -12.69 -2.46
N ALA A 117 -17.41 -13.69 -3.15
CA ALA A 117 -17.55 -15.10 -2.77
C ALA A 117 -16.87 -15.40 -1.41
N MET A 118 -15.74 -14.75 -1.10
CA MET A 118 -15.07 -14.91 0.19
C MET A 118 -15.81 -14.20 1.34
N LEU A 119 -16.54 -13.12 1.06
CA LEU A 119 -17.37 -12.44 2.06
C LEU A 119 -18.71 -13.16 2.32
N GLU A 120 -19.16 -13.95 1.34
CA GLU A 120 -20.35 -14.80 1.44
C GLU A 120 -20.04 -16.20 2.01
N ASP A 121 -18.75 -16.54 2.23
CA ASP A 121 -18.35 -17.82 2.78
C ASP A 121 -18.88 -17.95 4.23
N PRO A 122 -19.84 -18.84 4.48
CA PRO A 122 -20.38 -19.09 5.82
C PRO A 122 -19.36 -19.71 6.77
N GLU A 123 -18.25 -20.26 6.25
CA GLU A 123 -17.15 -20.83 7.03
C GLU A 123 -16.10 -19.79 7.43
N LEU A 124 -16.28 -18.51 7.08
CA LEU A 124 -15.50 -17.43 7.67
C LEU A 124 -15.65 -17.48 9.19
N THR A 125 -14.66 -18.07 9.86
CA THR A 125 -14.62 -18.07 11.31
C THR A 125 -14.72 -16.63 11.82
N GLU A 126 -15.34 -16.46 12.98
CA GLU A 126 -15.47 -15.14 13.63
C GLU A 126 -14.10 -14.46 13.81
N ALA A 127 -13.03 -15.25 13.96
CA ALA A 127 -11.64 -14.79 13.92
C ALA A 127 -11.21 -14.29 12.53
N HIS A 128 -11.76 -14.83 11.46
CA HIS A 128 -11.50 -14.38 10.07
C HIS A 128 -12.29 -13.10 9.76
N ARG A 129 -13.51 -13.02 10.24
CA ARG A 129 -14.34 -11.82 10.19
C ARG A 129 -13.74 -10.71 11.06
N ARG A 130 -13.20 -11.03 12.25
CA ARG A 130 -12.46 -10.12 13.12
C ARG A 130 -11.09 -9.74 12.58
N ALA A 131 -10.46 -10.54 11.73
CA ALA A 131 -9.23 -10.17 11.03
C ALA A 131 -9.48 -9.28 9.80
N LEU A 132 -10.71 -9.35 9.25
CA LEU A 132 -11.23 -8.39 8.26
C LEU A 132 -11.83 -7.15 8.95
N GLU A 133 -12.44 -7.32 10.10
CA GLU A 133 -12.61 -6.31 11.13
C GLU A 133 -11.24 -6.15 11.80
N ILE A 134 -10.33 -5.45 11.11
CA ILE A 134 -9.20 -4.81 11.80
C ILE A 134 -9.90 -4.03 12.89
N LYS A 135 -9.83 -4.52 14.12
CA LYS A 135 -10.36 -3.85 15.29
C LYS A 135 -9.47 -2.65 15.48
N ILE A 136 -9.75 -1.63 14.67
CA ILE A 136 -9.24 -0.29 14.90
C ILE A 136 -9.89 0.07 16.24
N HIS A 137 -9.19 -0.32 17.30
CA HIS A 137 -9.52 0.23 18.59
C HIS A 137 -9.40 1.75 18.39
N LYS A 138 -10.55 2.42 18.33
CA LYS A 138 -10.66 3.78 18.82
C LYS A 138 -10.36 3.72 20.33
N GLY A 139 -9.12 3.37 20.66
CA GLY A 139 -8.52 3.68 21.94
C GLY A 139 -8.17 5.15 21.83
N GLU A 140 -8.67 5.95 22.76
CA GLU A 140 -8.40 7.37 22.86
C GLU A 140 -6.93 7.65 22.57
N GLY A 141 -6.65 8.43 21.49
CA GLY A 141 -5.32 8.91 21.14
C GLY A 141 -4.42 8.03 20.29
N LYS A 142 -4.86 6.88 19.79
CA LYS A 142 -4.01 6.00 18.95
C LYS A 142 -4.32 6.21 17.46
N THR A 143 -3.28 6.56 16.69
CA THR A 143 -3.39 6.84 15.25
C THR A 143 -3.20 5.58 14.42
N TRP A 144 -2.40 4.62 14.86
CA TRP A 144 -1.95 3.47 14.06
C TRP A 144 -2.58 2.15 14.53
N ILE A 145 -2.59 1.13 13.66
CA ILE A 145 -3.26 -0.16 13.90
C ILE A 145 -2.82 -0.81 15.22
N PHE A 146 -1.52 -0.74 15.53
CA PHE A 146 -0.98 -1.33 16.76
C PHE A 146 -0.65 -0.30 17.87
N GLY A 147 -1.18 0.93 17.78
CA GLY A 147 -1.05 1.93 18.84
C GLY A 147 -0.38 3.23 18.42
N ASP A 148 0.75 3.58 19.06
CA ASP A 148 1.35 4.91 18.90
C ASP A 148 2.38 4.99 17.78
N ARG A 149 2.77 3.85 17.22
CA ARG A 149 3.78 3.77 16.15
C ARG A 149 3.23 3.09 14.91
N PRO A 150 3.51 3.63 13.72
CA PRO A 150 3.15 2.98 12.47
C PRO A 150 3.98 1.71 12.23
N THR A 151 3.37 0.79 11.51
CA THR A 151 4.01 -0.44 11.05
C THR A 151 3.93 -0.55 9.51
N ILE A 152 4.61 -1.53 8.96
CA ILE A 152 4.51 -1.85 7.53
C ILE A 152 3.05 -2.17 7.13
N LEU A 153 2.25 -2.73 8.06
CA LEU A 153 0.85 -3.01 7.81
C LEU A 153 0.04 -1.74 7.59
N ASP A 154 0.28 -0.68 8.36
CA ASP A 154 -0.38 0.62 8.18
C ASP A 154 -0.13 1.17 6.78
N ALA A 155 1.12 1.11 6.30
CA ALA A 155 1.48 1.57 4.96
C ALA A 155 0.73 0.84 3.85
N HIS A 156 0.46 -0.45 4.02
CA HIS A 156 -0.21 -1.27 3.03
C HIS A 156 -1.74 -1.20 3.15
N ALA A 157 -2.27 -1.37 4.35
CA ALA A 157 -3.72 -1.37 4.61
C ALA A 157 -4.35 -0.02 4.28
N VAL A 158 -3.73 1.08 4.73
CA VAL A 158 -4.24 2.43 4.44
C VAL A 158 -4.16 2.76 2.96
N ALA A 159 -3.02 2.50 2.32
CA ALA A 159 -2.88 2.80 0.89
C ALA A 159 -3.86 2.00 0.03
N PHE A 160 -4.14 0.75 0.41
CA PHE A 160 -5.14 -0.09 -0.25
C PHE A 160 -6.56 0.43 -0.03
N ALA A 161 -6.95 0.69 1.22
CA ALA A 161 -8.28 1.18 1.56
C ALA A 161 -8.53 2.58 0.99
N ALA A 162 -7.57 3.49 1.08
CA ALA A 162 -7.64 4.82 0.47
C ALA A 162 -7.88 4.75 -1.04
N ARG A 163 -7.22 3.80 -1.73
CA ARG A 163 -7.44 3.58 -3.16
C ARG A 163 -8.86 3.14 -3.47
N LEU A 164 -9.45 2.25 -2.67
CA LEU A 164 -10.84 1.83 -2.82
C LEU A 164 -11.80 3.00 -2.58
N LEU A 165 -11.57 3.81 -1.55
CA LEU A 165 -12.39 4.99 -1.25
C LEU A 165 -12.33 6.02 -2.38
N ASP A 166 -11.14 6.29 -2.92
CA ASP A 166 -10.97 7.21 -4.05
C ASP A 166 -11.65 6.69 -5.33
N GLN A 167 -11.76 5.36 -5.50
CA GLN A 167 -12.54 4.71 -6.56
C GLN A 167 -14.05 4.61 -6.25
N GLN A 168 -14.50 5.23 -5.16
CA GLN A 168 -15.90 5.21 -4.71
C GLN A 168 -16.43 3.79 -4.40
N ARG A 169 -15.53 2.84 -4.10
CA ARG A 169 -15.88 1.49 -3.72
C ARG A 169 -16.13 1.39 -2.20
N PHE A 170 -17.07 2.22 -1.74
CA PHE A 170 -17.48 2.27 -0.33
C PHE A 170 -18.09 0.96 0.18
N ASP A 171 -18.61 0.15 -0.74
CA ASP A 171 -19.16 -1.17 -0.50
C ASP A 171 -18.10 -2.19 -0.01
N LEU A 172 -16.84 -1.97 -0.34
CA LEU A 172 -15.73 -2.86 0.03
C LEU A 172 -14.97 -2.39 1.28
N VAL A 173 -15.31 -1.24 1.85
CA VAL A 173 -14.54 -0.66 2.96
C VAL A 173 -15.47 -0.48 4.16
N LEU A 174 -15.17 -1.17 5.25
CA LEU A 174 -15.89 -1.06 6.51
C LEU A 174 -15.81 0.37 7.08
N ASP A 175 -16.86 0.84 7.75
CA ASP A 175 -16.90 2.21 8.30
C ASP A 175 -15.77 2.49 9.29
N ALA A 176 -15.39 1.49 10.09
CA ALA A 176 -14.23 1.60 10.98
C ALA A 176 -12.92 1.85 10.21
N VAL A 177 -12.76 1.21 9.03
CA VAL A 177 -11.59 1.40 8.16
C VAL A 177 -11.65 2.75 7.46
N LYS A 178 -12.83 3.22 7.05
CA LYS A 178 -13.01 4.58 6.51
C LYS A 178 -12.53 5.63 7.51
N GLY A 179 -13.02 5.56 8.76
CA GLY A 179 -12.59 6.48 9.82
C GLY A 179 -11.10 6.43 10.10
N TYR A 180 -10.48 5.24 10.04
CA TYR A 180 -9.04 5.10 10.18
C TYR A 180 -8.27 5.76 9.01
N VAL A 181 -8.70 5.54 7.77
CA VAL A 181 -8.09 6.17 6.60
C VAL A 181 -8.16 7.70 6.68
N GLU A 182 -9.28 8.25 7.14
CA GLU A 182 -9.43 9.70 7.35
C GLU A 182 -8.42 10.24 8.36
N VAL A 183 -8.26 9.57 9.51
CA VAL A 183 -7.26 9.95 10.51
C VAL A 183 -5.84 9.90 9.94
N VAL A 184 -5.49 8.85 9.20
CA VAL A 184 -4.14 8.74 8.61
C VAL A 184 -3.93 9.75 7.49
N ARG A 185 -4.95 10.10 6.72
CA ARG A 185 -4.86 11.16 5.69
C ARG A 185 -4.49 12.52 6.26
N ASP A 186 -4.76 12.75 7.53
CA ASP A 186 -4.41 13.98 8.23
C ASP A 186 -2.98 13.98 8.81
N THR A 187 -2.24 12.88 8.72
CA THR A 187 -0.86 12.81 9.17
C THR A 187 0.09 13.49 8.19
N ASP A 188 1.22 13.96 8.71
CA ASP A 188 2.25 14.60 7.89
C ASP A 188 2.91 13.60 6.94
N GLU A 189 3.05 12.35 7.36
CA GLU A 189 3.60 11.26 6.55
C GLU A 189 2.75 10.99 5.31
N TRP A 190 1.42 10.99 5.47
CA TRP A 190 0.52 10.82 4.34
C TRP A 190 0.57 12.04 3.40
N ARG A 191 0.54 13.24 3.97
CA ARG A 191 0.62 14.48 3.18
C ARG A 191 1.94 14.58 2.42
N LYS A 192 3.06 14.17 3.02
CA LYS A 192 4.37 14.12 2.35
C LYS A 192 4.38 13.19 1.14
N VAL A 193 3.64 12.07 1.19
CA VAL A 193 3.56 11.11 0.08
C VAL A 193 2.60 11.57 -1.01
N THR A 194 1.45 12.11 -0.63
CA THR A 194 0.36 12.41 -1.57
C THR A 194 0.30 13.86 -2.02
N HIS A 195 0.92 14.78 -1.28
CA HIS A 195 0.81 16.23 -1.49
C HIS A 195 -0.65 16.71 -1.53
N GLY A 196 -1.52 16.09 -0.69
CA GLY A 196 -2.96 16.36 -0.66
C GLY A 196 -3.74 15.85 -1.86
N ARG A 197 -3.15 15.02 -2.69
CA ARG A 197 -3.77 14.47 -3.90
C ARG A 197 -4.44 13.14 -3.61
N SER A 198 -5.42 12.80 -4.43
CA SER A 198 -6.04 11.46 -4.45
C SER A 198 -5.01 10.39 -4.82
N THR A 199 -5.21 9.17 -4.33
CA THR A 199 -4.42 8.00 -4.75
C THR A 199 -4.61 7.64 -6.23
N LEU A 200 -5.61 8.24 -6.90
CA LEU A 200 -5.85 8.12 -8.34
C LEU A 200 -5.01 9.09 -9.17
N TRP A 201 -4.41 10.09 -8.52
CA TRP A 201 -3.59 11.06 -9.22
C TRP A 201 -2.43 10.36 -9.95
N ASN A 202 -2.14 10.84 -11.13
CA ASN A 202 -1.01 10.40 -11.93
C ASN A 202 -0.38 11.60 -12.68
N VAL A 203 0.82 11.42 -13.20
CA VAL A 203 1.59 12.52 -13.82
C VAL A 203 0.97 13.11 -15.07
N SER A 204 -0.05 12.50 -15.66
CA SER A 204 -0.82 13.12 -16.76
C SER A 204 -1.84 14.14 -16.27
N MET A 205 -2.13 14.16 -14.96
CA MET A 205 -3.02 15.13 -14.31
C MET A 205 -2.27 16.34 -13.72
N GLY A 206 -0.93 16.38 -13.84
CA GLY A 206 -0.10 17.46 -13.33
C GLY A 206 1.39 17.19 -13.54
N HIS A 207 2.25 18.10 -13.09
CA HIS A 207 3.69 17.96 -13.25
C HIS A 207 4.30 17.07 -12.17
N ALA A 208 5.15 16.11 -12.57
CA ALA A 208 5.90 15.27 -11.64
C ALA A 208 6.96 16.06 -10.86
N ALA A 209 7.40 17.20 -11.41
CA ALA A 209 8.35 18.09 -10.73
C ALA A 209 7.80 18.71 -9.43
N ASP A 210 6.46 18.67 -9.25
CA ASP A 210 5.82 19.13 -8.01
C ASP A 210 5.92 18.09 -6.87
N LEU A 211 6.51 16.94 -7.12
CA LEU A 211 6.75 15.91 -6.11
C LEU A 211 8.15 16.09 -5.56
N ASP A 212 8.26 16.52 -4.30
CA ASP A 212 9.54 16.57 -3.61
C ASP A 212 10.21 15.18 -3.59
N PRO A 213 11.53 15.12 -3.76
CA PRO A 213 12.26 13.88 -3.49
C PRO A 213 12.06 13.50 -2.01
N LEU A 214 11.94 12.20 -1.77
CA LEU A 214 11.82 11.65 -0.41
C LEU A 214 13.17 11.57 0.28
#